data_7223e450009aa6fa50bcf68818d8e9b0
#
_entry.id   7223e450009aa6fa50bcf68818d8e9b0
#
_cell.length_a   1.000
_cell.length_b   1.000
_cell.length_c   1.000
_cell.angle_alpha   90.00
_cell.angle_beta   90.00
_cell.angle_gamma   90.00
#
_symmetry.space_group_name_H-M   'P 1'
#
loop_
_entity.id
_entity.type
_entity.pdbx_description
1 polymer ?
#
loop_
_entity_poly.entity_id
_entity_poly.type
_entity_poly.pdbx_seq_one_letter_code
_entity_poly.pdbx_strand_id
1 'polypeptide(L)'
;MSQQTSAPVFPPKSPPQLPPQSPAEPPRAPVQKTSLFSLDNRYIAPAFITCILLAGHLSFGILESYQKTLLAIVTSIGLELVLGRIFFHKWVHPASAYISGISVGILVRSPAFWPYALCSAISITSKYVLRVKGRHIWNPSNFGISVMLFLAAETVATLSIQWGNYLLPMLVIWALGSVIIWRLRRFHITGIYVASFVAFAFLRSWMTGSPWQSEIAPITGPIYQLFIFFMITDPKTTVRSKRGQCLVVFLVALFEMVLRLYQVVYAPFYALFVVGPTAMLIEIWLESRRARAAKLTVAQ
;
A
#
# COMPACT_ATOMS: atom_id res chain seq x y z
N MET A 1 -44.43 95.37 -9.31
CA MET A 1 -45.26 94.15 -9.20
C MET A 1 -44.72 93.18 -10.25
N SER A 2 -43.85 92.28 -9.87
CA SER A 2 -43.20 91.28 -10.75
C SER A 2 -43.75 89.91 -10.36
N GLN A 3 -44.45 89.27 -11.32
CA GLN A 3 -44.92 87.90 -11.14
C GLN A 3 -43.80 86.95 -11.48
N GLN A 4 -43.41 86.15 -10.55
CA GLN A 4 -42.54 85.00 -10.77
C GLN A 4 -43.36 83.77 -11.23
N THR A 5 -43.15 83.40 -12.45
CA THR A 5 -43.69 82.14 -13.04
C THR A 5 -42.85 80.95 -12.59
N SER A 6 -43.44 80.12 -11.77
CA SER A 6 -42.80 78.86 -11.33
C SER A 6 -42.88 77.78 -12.49
N ALA A 7 -41.75 77.23 -12.87
CA ALA A 7 -41.67 76.14 -13.81
C ALA A 7 -42.13 74.79 -13.22
N PRO A 8 -42.74 73.87 -13.97
CA PRO A 8 -43.23 72.62 -13.47
C PRO A 8 -42.06 71.64 -13.22
N VAL A 9 -42.01 71.07 -12.00
CA VAL A 9 -41.06 70.04 -11.61
C VAL A 9 -41.57 68.69 -12.14
N PHE A 10 -40.83 68.05 -13.05
CA PHE A 10 -41.10 66.69 -13.51
C PHE A 10 -40.52 65.73 -12.49
N PRO A 11 -41.23 64.61 -12.14
CA PRO A 11 -40.68 63.57 -11.32
C PRO A 11 -39.58 62.84 -12.02
N PRO A 12 -38.54 62.33 -11.31
CA PRO A 12 -37.42 61.58 -11.92
C PRO A 12 -37.93 60.29 -12.60
N LYS A 13 -37.50 60.03 -13.82
CA LYS A 13 -37.76 58.78 -14.55
C LYS A 13 -37.14 57.61 -13.79
N SER A 14 -37.95 56.61 -13.48
CA SER A 14 -37.50 55.33 -12.96
C SER A 14 -36.44 54.70 -13.88
N PRO A 15 -35.39 54.07 -13.32
CA PRO A 15 -34.40 53.39 -14.13
C PRO A 15 -35.05 52.23 -14.90
N PRO A 16 -34.55 51.88 -16.10
CA PRO A 16 -35.10 50.79 -16.89
C PRO A 16 -34.96 49.44 -16.11
N GLN A 17 -36.08 48.77 -15.93
CA GLN A 17 -36.09 47.43 -15.36
C GLN A 17 -35.43 46.46 -16.37
N LEU A 18 -34.32 45.84 -15.93
CA LEU A 18 -33.72 44.72 -16.69
C LEU A 18 -34.72 43.57 -16.80
N PRO A 19 -34.82 42.90 -17.95
CA PRO A 19 -35.69 41.75 -18.11
C PRO A 19 -35.30 40.64 -17.09
N PRO A 20 -36.26 39.86 -16.60
CA PRO A 20 -35.99 38.80 -15.62
C PRO A 20 -34.98 37.80 -16.21
N GLN A 21 -33.86 37.69 -15.56
CA GLN A 21 -32.85 36.65 -15.92
C GLN A 21 -33.51 35.29 -15.75
N SER A 22 -33.54 34.51 -16.82
CA SER A 22 -33.91 33.10 -16.78
C SER A 22 -33.09 32.39 -15.67
N PRO A 23 -33.71 31.45 -14.92
CA PRO A 23 -32.97 30.66 -13.94
C PRO A 23 -31.73 30.06 -14.58
N ALA A 24 -30.55 30.32 -14.00
CA ALA A 24 -29.31 29.75 -14.48
C ALA A 24 -29.43 28.21 -14.49
N GLU A 25 -29.27 27.61 -15.67
CA GLU A 25 -29.21 26.16 -15.81
C GLU A 25 -28.18 25.62 -14.81
N PRO A 26 -28.52 24.59 -14.00
CA PRO A 26 -27.54 24.02 -13.08
C PRO A 26 -26.32 23.55 -13.87
N PRO A 27 -25.08 23.70 -13.34
CA PRO A 27 -23.89 23.32 -14.05
C PRO A 27 -23.99 21.85 -14.47
N ARG A 28 -23.96 21.62 -15.79
CA ARG A 28 -23.96 20.25 -16.36
C ARG A 28 -22.81 19.50 -15.74
N ALA A 29 -23.13 18.40 -15.06
CA ALA A 29 -22.12 17.47 -14.55
C ALA A 29 -21.13 17.13 -15.68
N PRO A 30 -19.82 17.12 -15.42
CA PRO A 30 -18.84 16.80 -16.45
C PRO A 30 -19.17 15.45 -17.06
N VAL A 31 -19.42 15.43 -18.36
CA VAL A 31 -19.62 14.21 -19.14
C VAL A 31 -18.36 13.38 -18.97
N GLN A 32 -18.44 12.35 -18.14
CA GLN A 32 -17.39 11.35 -18.01
C GLN A 32 -17.22 10.72 -19.39
N LYS A 33 -16.12 11.05 -20.07
CA LYS A 33 -15.70 10.34 -21.28
C LYS A 33 -15.48 8.88 -20.89
N THR A 34 -16.46 8.05 -21.13
CA THR A 34 -16.32 6.59 -21.09
C THR A 34 -15.44 6.18 -22.26
N SER A 35 -14.13 6.17 -22.03
CA SER A 35 -13.21 5.48 -22.90
C SER A 35 -13.51 3.98 -22.76
N LEU A 36 -13.74 3.28 -23.84
CA LEU A 36 -13.97 1.84 -23.92
C LEU A 36 -12.83 1.00 -23.27
N PHE A 37 -11.74 1.62 -22.85
CA PHE A 37 -10.58 1.03 -22.17
C PHE A 37 -10.28 1.65 -20.80
N SER A 38 -11.20 2.32 -20.12
CA SER A 38 -10.97 2.73 -18.73
C SER A 38 -11.18 1.54 -17.80
N LEU A 39 -10.19 0.66 -17.73
CA LEU A 39 -10.08 -0.29 -16.61
C LEU A 39 -10.15 0.53 -15.31
N ASP A 40 -11.15 0.21 -14.48
CA ASP A 40 -11.23 0.82 -13.15
C ASP A 40 -9.87 0.64 -12.47
N ASN A 41 -9.30 1.71 -11.94
CA ASN A 41 -7.99 1.72 -11.27
C ASN A 41 -7.84 0.61 -10.20
N ARG A 42 -8.96 0.07 -9.71
CA ARG A 42 -9.01 -1.02 -8.73
C ARG A 42 -8.52 -2.36 -9.27
N TYR A 43 -8.64 -2.62 -10.57
CA TYR A 43 -8.24 -3.89 -11.19
C TYR A 43 -6.81 -3.89 -11.72
N ILE A 44 -6.17 -2.74 -11.80
CA ILE A 44 -4.82 -2.62 -12.38
C ILE A 44 -3.79 -3.38 -11.52
N ALA A 45 -3.77 -3.13 -10.21
CA ALA A 45 -2.84 -3.83 -9.33
C ALA A 45 -3.08 -5.35 -9.29
N PRO A 46 -4.35 -5.87 -9.19
CA PRO A 46 -4.64 -7.29 -9.38
C PRO A 46 -4.14 -7.84 -10.72
N ALA A 47 -4.37 -7.15 -11.83
CA ALA A 47 -3.94 -7.60 -13.15
C ALA A 47 -2.40 -7.72 -13.24
N PHE A 48 -1.67 -6.69 -12.79
CA PHE A 48 -0.20 -6.72 -12.80
C PHE A 48 0.39 -7.82 -11.91
N ILE A 49 -0.13 -8.02 -10.70
CA ILE A 49 0.38 -9.08 -9.83
C ILE A 49 0.06 -10.47 -10.40
N THR A 50 -1.06 -10.63 -11.10
CA THR A 50 -1.41 -11.86 -11.82
C THR A 50 -0.44 -12.11 -12.97
N CYS A 51 -0.12 -11.07 -13.76
CA CYS A 51 0.87 -11.17 -14.83
C CYS A 51 2.26 -11.56 -14.28
N ILE A 52 2.68 -10.97 -13.16
CA ILE A 52 3.93 -11.32 -12.48
C ILE A 52 3.90 -12.78 -12.02
N LEU A 53 2.79 -13.21 -11.42
CA LEU A 53 2.60 -14.58 -10.97
C LEU A 53 2.72 -15.57 -12.14
N LEU A 54 1.98 -15.33 -13.21
CA LEU A 54 1.95 -16.20 -14.38
C LEU A 54 3.32 -16.23 -15.08
N ALA A 55 3.92 -15.08 -15.36
CA ALA A 55 5.24 -14.99 -15.97
C ALA A 55 6.30 -15.67 -15.11
N GLY A 56 6.31 -15.41 -13.81
CA GLY A 56 7.26 -16.03 -12.90
C GLY A 56 7.06 -17.55 -12.76
N HIS A 57 5.80 -18.02 -12.76
CA HIS A 57 5.52 -19.44 -12.64
C HIS A 57 5.85 -20.21 -13.93
N LEU A 58 5.44 -19.70 -15.09
CA LEU A 58 5.73 -20.32 -16.38
C LEU A 58 7.22 -20.36 -16.67
N SER A 59 7.98 -19.36 -16.21
CA SER A 59 9.44 -19.30 -16.45
C SER A 59 10.26 -20.06 -15.42
N PHE A 60 9.83 -20.13 -14.15
CA PHE A 60 10.67 -20.55 -13.01
C PHE A 60 9.95 -21.41 -11.97
N GLY A 61 8.70 -21.76 -12.17
CA GLY A 61 7.96 -22.57 -11.21
C GLY A 61 7.84 -21.93 -9.82
N ILE A 62 7.65 -20.61 -9.74
CA ILE A 62 7.62 -19.88 -8.45
C ILE A 62 6.48 -20.30 -7.53
N LEU A 63 5.41 -20.89 -8.04
CA LEU A 63 4.36 -21.47 -7.21
C LEU A 63 4.75 -22.86 -6.79
N GLU A 64 4.60 -23.16 -5.52
CA GLU A 64 4.76 -24.52 -5.02
C GLU A 64 3.62 -25.43 -5.48
N SER A 65 2.39 -24.88 -5.49
CA SER A 65 1.19 -25.59 -5.91
C SER A 65 0.09 -24.59 -6.32
N TYR A 66 -0.54 -24.84 -7.46
CA TYR A 66 -1.75 -24.12 -7.88
C TYR A 66 -2.90 -24.23 -6.86
N GLN A 67 -3.07 -25.44 -6.30
CA GLN A 67 -4.13 -25.73 -5.34
C GLN A 67 -3.94 -24.93 -4.05
N LYS A 68 -2.72 -24.86 -3.52
CA LYS A 68 -2.37 -24.09 -2.31
C LYS A 68 -2.57 -22.58 -2.55
N THR A 69 -2.14 -22.09 -3.71
CA THR A 69 -2.34 -20.69 -4.10
C THR A 69 -3.82 -20.35 -4.28
N LEU A 70 -4.59 -21.23 -4.92
CA LEU A 70 -6.04 -21.06 -5.07
C LEU A 70 -6.73 -21.06 -3.71
N LEU A 71 -6.35 -21.95 -2.79
CA LEU A 71 -6.85 -21.98 -1.42
C LEU A 71 -6.60 -20.65 -0.70
N ALA A 72 -5.38 -20.09 -0.81
CA ALA A 72 -5.06 -18.79 -0.23
C ALA A 72 -5.92 -17.66 -0.79
N ILE A 73 -6.15 -17.63 -2.10
CA ILE A 73 -6.98 -16.63 -2.78
C ILE A 73 -8.45 -16.76 -2.35
N VAL A 74 -8.99 -17.98 -2.41
CA VAL A 74 -10.40 -18.24 -2.05
C VAL A 74 -10.66 -17.91 -0.58
N THR A 75 -9.75 -18.31 0.32
CA THR A 75 -9.84 -17.96 1.74
C THR A 75 -9.79 -16.44 1.96
N SER A 76 -8.86 -15.75 1.29
CA SER A 76 -8.76 -14.29 1.40
C SER A 76 -10.02 -13.58 0.92
N ILE A 77 -10.54 -13.95 -0.25
CA ILE A 77 -11.75 -13.33 -0.82
C ILE A 77 -12.97 -13.66 0.03
N GLY A 78 -13.16 -14.92 0.41
CA GLY A 78 -14.30 -15.36 1.23
C GLY A 78 -14.36 -14.60 2.56
N LEU A 79 -13.22 -14.52 3.27
CA LEU A 79 -13.16 -13.77 4.52
C LEU A 79 -13.33 -12.26 4.34
N GLU A 80 -12.81 -11.67 3.25
CA GLU A 80 -13.04 -10.25 2.95
C GLU A 80 -14.53 -9.95 2.79
N LEU A 81 -15.26 -10.80 2.08
CA LEU A 81 -16.70 -10.64 1.86
C LEU A 81 -17.49 -10.81 3.17
N VAL A 82 -17.18 -11.86 3.93
CA VAL A 82 -17.82 -12.15 5.22
C VAL A 82 -17.56 -11.03 6.23
N LEU A 83 -16.30 -10.69 6.47
CA LEU A 83 -15.93 -9.65 7.43
C LEU A 83 -16.40 -8.27 6.99
N GLY A 84 -16.36 -7.98 5.69
CA GLY A 84 -16.91 -6.75 5.14
C GLY A 84 -18.42 -6.63 5.40
N ARG A 85 -19.16 -7.74 5.29
CA ARG A 85 -20.59 -7.78 5.61
C ARG A 85 -20.85 -7.60 7.10
N ILE A 86 -20.05 -8.25 7.97
CA ILE A 86 -20.20 -8.16 9.43
C ILE A 86 -19.83 -6.77 9.94
N PHE A 87 -18.66 -6.25 9.58
CA PHE A 87 -18.12 -5.00 10.18
C PHE A 87 -18.68 -3.72 9.53
N PHE A 88 -19.02 -3.76 8.23
CA PHE A 88 -19.45 -2.57 7.47
C PHE A 88 -20.85 -2.65 6.92
N HIS A 89 -21.55 -3.76 7.08
CA HIS A 89 -22.91 -4.02 6.59
C HIS A 89 -23.08 -3.85 5.07
N LYS A 90 -21.98 -3.97 4.30
CA LYS A 90 -21.95 -3.82 2.84
C LYS A 90 -20.98 -4.80 2.19
N TRP A 91 -21.20 -5.09 0.91
CA TRP A 91 -20.28 -5.85 0.11
C TRP A 91 -19.04 -4.99 -0.21
N VAL A 92 -17.87 -5.46 0.20
CA VAL A 92 -16.59 -4.80 -0.09
C VAL A 92 -15.99 -5.35 -1.38
N HIS A 93 -15.18 -4.52 -2.06
CA HIS A 93 -14.54 -4.93 -3.30
C HIS A 93 -13.39 -5.90 -3.03
N PRO A 94 -13.35 -7.11 -3.66
CA PRO A 94 -12.42 -8.17 -3.31
C PRO A 94 -10.97 -7.97 -3.82
N ALA A 95 -10.69 -6.93 -4.64
CA ALA A 95 -9.38 -6.74 -5.25
C ALA A 95 -8.21 -6.74 -4.25
N SER A 96 -8.39 -6.12 -3.08
CA SER A 96 -7.36 -6.09 -2.04
C SER A 96 -7.14 -7.46 -1.40
N ALA A 97 -8.19 -8.25 -1.24
CA ALA A 97 -8.09 -9.62 -0.72
C ALA A 97 -7.43 -10.55 -1.73
N TYR A 98 -7.76 -10.39 -3.01
CA TYR A 98 -7.11 -11.11 -4.10
C TYR A 98 -5.59 -10.90 -4.10
N ILE A 99 -5.13 -9.63 -3.99
CA ILE A 99 -3.70 -9.31 -3.90
C ILE A 99 -3.07 -9.97 -2.67
N SER A 100 -3.75 -9.94 -1.51
CA SER A 100 -3.26 -10.58 -0.30
C SER A 100 -3.15 -12.11 -0.46
N GLY A 101 -4.16 -12.75 -1.06
CA GLY A 101 -4.17 -14.19 -1.32
C GLY A 101 -3.05 -14.63 -2.28
N ILE A 102 -2.84 -13.87 -3.38
CA ILE A 102 -1.70 -14.13 -4.29
C ILE A 102 -0.36 -13.95 -3.55
N SER A 103 -0.22 -12.91 -2.74
CA SER A 103 1.01 -12.67 -1.98
C SER A 103 1.32 -13.84 -1.03
N VAL A 104 0.31 -14.37 -0.35
CA VAL A 104 0.44 -15.57 0.48
C VAL A 104 0.82 -16.79 -0.37
N GLY A 105 0.14 -17.01 -1.50
CA GLY A 105 0.41 -18.13 -2.40
C GLY A 105 1.83 -18.13 -3.00
N ILE A 106 2.40 -16.94 -3.25
CA ILE A 106 3.77 -16.81 -3.76
C ILE A 106 4.80 -16.94 -2.65
N LEU A 107 4.56 -16.31 -1.49
CA LEU A 107 5.59 -16.11 -0.47
C LEU A 107 5.64 -17.23 0.55
N VAL A 108 4.50 -17.83 0.90
CA VAL A 108 4.46 -18.95 1.86
C VAL A 108 4.93 -20.24 1.19
N ARG A 109 5.74 -20.99 1.91
CA ARG A 109 6.20 -22.35 1.56
C ARG A 109 5.86 -23.29 2.71
N SER A 110 5.12 -24.34 2.41
CA SER A 110 4.77 -25.39 3.36
C SER A 110 4.33 -26.67 2.64
N PRO A 111 4.70 -27.86 3.09
CA PRO A 111 4.19 -29.11 2.54
C PRO A 111 2.67 -29.26 2.75
N ALA A 112 2.12 -28.67 3.80
CA ALA A 112 0.70 -28.76 4.16
C ALA A 112 -0.14 -27.65 3.51
N PHE A 113 -1.46 -27.86 3.42
CA PHE A 113 -2.43 -26.91 2.89
C PHE A 113 -2.87 -25.85 3.92
N TRP A 114 -3.02 -26.26 5.19
CA TRP A 114 -3.56 -25.40 6.25
C TRP A 114 -2.80 -24.07 6.46
N PRO A 115 -1.45 -23.99 6.30
CA PRO A 115 -0.75 -22.73 6.48
C PRO A 115 -1.16 -21.65 5.48
N TYR A 116 -1.51 -22.02 4.26
CA TYR A 116 -1.98 -21.08 3.23
C TYR A 116 -3.35 -20.49 3.60
N ALA A 117 -4.27 -21.33 4.06
CA ALA A 117 -5.58 -20.87 4.53
C ALA A 117 -5.43 -20.03 5.80
N LEU A 118 -4.66 -20.48 6.80
CA LEU A 118 -4.50 -19.77 8.07
C LEU A 118 -3.76 -18.45 7.89
N CYS A 119 -2.68 -18.40 7.10
CA CYS A 119 -1.98 -17.16 6.78
C CYS A 119 -2.91 -16.14 6.10
N SER A 120 -3.71 -16.59 5.14
CA SER A 120 -4.71 -15.76 4.47
C SER A 120 -5.78 -15.27 5.45
N ALA A 121 -6.24 -16.13 6.34
CA ALA A 121 -7.23 -15.78 7.36
C ALA A 121 -6.69 -14.72 8.33
N ILE A 122 -5.48 -14.91 8.84
CA ILE A 122 -4.80 -13.94 9.72
C ILE A 122 -4.60 -12.60 8.98
N SER A 123 -4.13 -12.65 7.73
CA SER A 123 -3.91 -11.47 6.90
C SER A 123 -5.18 -10.63 6.74
N ILE A 124 -6.29 -11.26 6.35
CA ILE A 124 -7.54 -10.54 6.11
C ILE A 124 -8.18 -10.09 7.41
N THR A 125 -8.20 -10.94 8.44
CA THR A 125 -8.77 -10.58 9.76
C THR A 125 -8.05 -9.37 10.36
N SER A 126 -6.73 -9.28 10.22
CA SER A 126 -5.95 -8.13 10.71
C SER A 126 -6.45 -6.78 10.17
N LYS A 127 -6.95 -6.73 8.93
CA LYS A 127 -7.50 -5.52 8.31
C LYS A 127 -8.76 -5.00 9.01
N TYR A 128 -9.50 -5.87 9.65
CA TYR A 128 -10.78 -5.55 10.30
C TYR A 128 -10.59 -5.31 11.80
N VAL A 129 -9.80 -6.16 12.45
CA VAL A 129 -9.61 -6.13 13.90
C VAL A 129 -8.54 -5.12 14.32
N LEU A 130 -7.40 -5.07 13.61
CA LEU A 130 -6.26 -4.23 13.98
C LEU A 130 -6.34 -2.85 13.31
N ARG A 131 -7.32 -2.06 13.74
CA ARG A 131 -7.57 -0.71 13.19
C ARG A 131 -7.46 0.35 14.28
N VAL A 132 -6.85 1.48 13.90
CA VAL A 132 -6.80 2.68 14.73
C VAL A 132 -7.30 3.85 13.91
N LYS A 133 -8.29 4.58 14.40
CA LYS A 133 -8.95 5.71 13.72
C LYS A 133 -9.38 5.38 12.28
N GLY A 134 -9.94 4.17 12.08
CA GLY A 134 -10.43 3.72 10.77
C GLY A 134 -9.35 3.24 9.79
N ARG A 135 -8.06 3.29 10.13
CA ARG A 135 -6.95 2.77 9.31
C ARG A 135 -6.45 1.45 9.88
N HIS A 136 -6.21 0.44 9.04
CA HIS A 136 -5.47 -0.74 9.45
C HIS A 136 -3.97 -0.39 9.49
N ILE A 137 -3.28 -0.92 10.51
CA ILE A 137 -1.93 -0.46 10.87
C ILE A 137 -0.85 -1.29 10.19
N TRP A 138 -1.11 -2.56 9.89
CA TRP A 138 -0.19 -3.47 9.21
C TRP A 138 -0.57 -3.67 7.75
N ASN A 139 0.42 -3.86 6.89
CA ASN A 139 0.17 -4.50 5.60
C ASN A 139 -0.34 -5.92 5.86
N PRO A 140 -1.53 -6.30 5.34
CA PRO A 140 -2.18 -7.56 5.71
C PRO A 140 -1.33 -8.79 5.39
N SER A 141 -0.75 -8.85 4.20
CA SER A 141 0.09 -9.98 3.80
C SER A 141 1.35 -10.08 4.66
N ASN A 142 2.01 -8.95 4.93
CA ASN A 142 3.18 -8.93 5.81
C ASN A 142 2.82 -9.39 7.23
N PHE A 143 1.67 -8.94 7.75
CA PHE A 143 1.20 -9.34 9.08
C PHE A 143 0.99 -10.86 9.15
N GLY A 144 0.20 -11.43 8.22
CA GLY A 144 -0.08 -12.86 8.21
C GLY A 144 1.18 -13.71 8.05
N ILE A 145 2.06 -13.34 7.12
CA ILE A 145 3.33 -14.03 6.88
C ILE A 145 4.23 -13.97 8.12
N SER A 146 4.42 -12.79 8.71
CA SER A 146 5.26 -12.62 9.91
C SER A 146 4.74 -13.44 11.09
N VAL A 147 3.42 -13.43 11.32
CA VAL A 147 2.79 -14.23 12.39
C VAL A 147 3.00 -15.72 12.15
N MET A 148 2.80 -16.20 10.91
CA MET A 148 3.01 -17.62 10.58
C MET A 148 4.47 -18.04 10.70
N LEU A 149 5.41 -17.21 10.27
CA LEU A 149 6.85 -17.47 10.40
C LEU A 149 7.30 -17.50 11.87
N PHE A 150 6.59 -16.79 12.75
CA PHE A 150 6.87 -16.79 14.19
C PHE A 150 6.22 -17.96 14.92
N LEU A 151 4.94 -18.24 14.63
CA LEU A 151 4.18 -19.26 15.36
C LEU A 151 4.33 -20.67 14.81
N ALA A 152 4.65 -20.82 13.52
CA ALA A 152 4.71 -22.10 12.82
C ALA A 152 6.03 -22.26 12.03
N ALA A 153 7.14 -21.82 12.61
CA ALA A 153 8.46 -21.79 11.96
C ALA A 153 8.94 -23.18 11.47
N GLU A 154 8.46 -24.25 12.10
CA GLU A 154 8.81 -25.63 11.69
C GLU A 154 8.07 -26.09 10.42
N THR A 155 6.91 -25.49 10.11
CA THR A 155 6.05 -25.91 9.01
C THR A 155 5.92 -24.87 7.91
N VAL A 156 6.34 -23.63 8.19
CA VAL A 156 6.22 -22.49 7.28
C VAL A 156 7.56 -21.84 7.06
N ALA A 157 7.92 -21.72 5.79
CA ALA A 157 9.05 -20.92 5.34
C ALA A 157 8.56 -19.89 4.30
N THR A 158 9.43 -18.97 3.91
CA THR A 158 9.18 -18.13 2.74
C THR A 158 9.95 -18.63 1.53
N LEU A 159 9.48 -18.21 0.35
CA LEU A 159 10.16 -18.47 -0.91
C LEU A 159 11.63 -18.00 -0.82
N SER A 160 12.57 -18.94 -0.92
CA SER A 160 14.02 -18.66 -0.82
C SER A 160 14.75 -18.70 -2.17
N ILE A 161 14.00 -18.83 -3.27
CA ILE A 161 14.58 -18.90 -4.62
C ILE A 161 15.27 -17.56 -4.90
N GLN A 162 16.55 -17.63 -5.26
CA GLN A 162 17.28 -16.54 -5.86
C GLN A 162 17.31 -16.75 -7.37
N TRP A 163 17.05 -15.69 -8.13
CA TRP A 163 17.04 -15.80 -9.60
C TRP A 163 18.43 -16.07 -10.19
N GLY A 164 19.49 -15.92 -9.38
CA GLY A 164 20.86 -16.10 -9.82
C GLY A 164 21.18 -15.20 -11.01
N ASN A 165 21.66 -15.80 -12.09
CA ASN A 165 21.99 -15.10 -13.34
C ASN A 165 20.78 -14.90 -14.28
N TYR A 166 19.57 -15.32 -13.90
CA TYR A 166 18.39 -15.15 -14.74
C TYR A 166 17.82 -13.73 -14.63
N LEU A 167 18.30 -12.85 -15.50
CA LEU A 167 17.89 -11.43 -15.51
C LEU A 167 16.46 -11.23 -16.03
N LEU A 168 15.98 -12.10 -16.92
CA LEU A 168 14.70 -11.93 -17.59
C LEU A 168 13.50 -11.81 -16.62
N PRO A 169 13.32 -12.69 -15.62
CA PRO A 169 12.23 -12.55 -14.65
C PRO A 169 12.37 -11.31 -13.79
N MET A 170 13.60 -10.96 -13.42
CA MET A 170 13.87 -9.72 -12.70
C MET A 170 13.39 -8.50 -13.48
N LEU A 171 13.73 -8.42 -14.78
CA LEU A 171 13.31 -7.34 -15.66
C LEU A 171 11.79 -7.25 -15.76
N VAL A 172 11.08 -8.38 -15.84
CA VAL A 172 9.60 -8.40 -15.86
C VAL A 172 9.03 -7.83 -14.55
N ILE A 173 9.51 -8.30 -13.41
CA ILE A 173 9.03 -7.82 -12.10
C ILE A 173 9.37 -6.33 -11.92
N TRP A 174 10.57 -5.92 -12.32
CA TRP A 174 10.98 -4.51 -12.23
C TRP A 174 10.16 -3.60 -13.15
N ALA A 175 9.88 -4.03 -14.38
CA ALA A 175 9.05 -3.27 -15.30
C ALA A 175 7.62 -3.10 -14.75
N LEU A 176 6.97 -4.20 -14.39
CA LEU A 176 5.60 -4.18 -13.88
C LEU A 176 5.51 -3.49 -12.51
N GLY A 177 6.45 -3.77 -11.61
CA GLY A 177 6.55 -3.09 -10.31
C GLY A 177 6.78 -1.59 -10.46
N SER A 178 7.67 -1.18 -11.39
CA SER A 178 7.93 0.24 -11.67
C SER A 178 6.70 0.98 -12.18
N VAL A 179 5.88 0.35 -13.04
CA VAL A 179 4.60 0.93 -13.48
C VAL A 179 3.66 1.16 -12.29
N ILE A 180 3.59 0.22 -11.34
CA ILE A 180 2.75 0.36 -10.15
C ILE A 180 3.23 1.50 -9.26
N ILE A 181 4.51 1.54 -8.91
CA ILE A 181 5.06 2.59 -8.04
C ILE A 181 5.05 3.96 -8.71
N TRP A 182 5.16 4.02 -10.04
CA TRP A 182 4.98 5.24 -10.82
C TRP A 182 3.56 5.79 -10.69
N ARG A 183 2.55 4.95 -10.87
CA ARG A 183 1.14 5.33 -10.65
C ARG A 183 0.85 5.76 -9.23
N LEU A 184 1.44 5.09 -8.26
CA LEU A 184 1.32 5.43 -6.84
C LEU A 184 2.18 6.65 -6.45
N ARG A 185 3.06 7.14 -7.33
CA ARG A 185 4.05 8.21 -7.06
C ARG A 185 4.94 7.91 -5.85
N ARG A 186 5.43 6.67 -5.73
CA ARG A 186 6.15 6.16 -4.55
C ARG A 186 7.59 5.72 -4.82
N PHE A 187 8.22 6.18 -5.90
CA PHE A 187 9.63 5.90 -6.20
C PHE A 187 10.58 6.27 -5.07
N HIS A 188 10.27 7.33 -4.31
CA HIS A 188 11.10 7.74 -3.18
C HIS A 188 11.17 6.66 -2.08
N ILE A 189 10.10 5.90 -1.85
CA ILE A 189 10.08 4.79 -0.88
C ILE A 189 11.01 3.68 -1.35
N THR A 190 10.80 3.18 -2.56
CA THR A 190 11.61 2.12 -3.17
C THR A 190 13.07 2.53 -3.28
N GLY A 191 13.34 3.75 -3.78
CA GLY A 191 14.70 4.25 -3.97
C GLY A 191 15.47 4.37 -2.66
N ILE A 192 14.85 4.93 -1.61
CA ILE A 192 15.51 5.05 -0.31
C ILE A 192 15.72 3.68 0.35
N TYR A 193 14.74 2.78 0.25
CA TYR A 193 14.92 1.44 0.81
C TYR A 193 16.09 0.72 0.12
N VAL A 194 16.13 0.70 -1.21
CA VAL A 194 17.21 0.04 -1.98
C VAL A 194 18.57 0.66 -1.67
N ALA A 195 18.66 1.99 -1.68
CA ALA A 195 19.90 2.71 -1.36
C ALA A 195 20.38 2.41 0.07
N SER A 196 19.45 2.41 1.04
CA SER A 196 19.77 2.09 2.43
C SER A 196 20.19 0.63 2.60
N PHE A 197 19.49 -0.31 1.95
CA PHE A 197 19.83 -1.73 1.97
C PHE A 197 21.25 -1.96 1.45
N VAL A 198 21.59 -1.35 0.30
CA VAL A 198 22.93 -1.48 -0.30
C VAL A 198 24.00 -0.85 0.62
N ALA A 199 23.76 0.34 1.14
CA ALA A 199 24.68 0.97 2.09
C ALA A 199 24.89 0.10 3.35
N PHE A 200 23.84 -0.44 3.90
CA PHE A 200 23.90 -1.36 5.05
C PHE A 200 24.49 -2.72 4.70
N ALA A 201 24.38 -3.19 3.46
CA ALA A 201 25.08 -4.39 3.00
C ALA A 201 26.61 -4.19 3.02
N PHE A 202 27.11 -3.05 2.55
CA PHE A 202 28.54 -2.71 2.68
C PHE A 202 28.98 -2.58 4.13
N LEU A 203 28.14 -1.97 4.99
CA LEU A 203 28.44 -1.86 6.41
C LEU A 203 28.51 -3.23 7.07
N ARG A 204 27.57 -4.15 6.77
CA ARG A 204 27.59 -5.53 7.29
C ARG A 204 28.85 -6.27 6.80
N SER A 205 29.16 -6.17 5.51
CA SER A 205 30.37 -6.75 4.94
C SER A 205 31.64 -6.30 5.70
N TRP A 206 31.72 -5.01 5.99
CA TRP A 206 32.83 -4.47 6.77
C TRP A 206 32.86 -4.99 8.21
N MET A 207 31.69 -5.11 8.87
CA MET A 207 31.59 -5.59 10.26
C MET A 207 31.84 -7.09 10.40
N THR A 208 31.41 -7.90 9.43
CA THR A 208 31.43 -9.38 9.51
C THR A 208 32.61 -10.00 8.75
N GLY A 209 33.29 -9.24 7.88
CA GLY A 209 34.29 -9.77 6.96
C GLY A 209 33.72 -10.56 5.78
N SER A 210 32.39 -10.65 5.63
CA SER A 210 31.73 -11.35 4.53
C SER A 210 31.91 -10.59 3.21
N PRO A 211 31.98 -11.29 2.05
CA PRO A 211 32.03 -10.64 0.76
C PRO A 211 30.80 -9.74 0.54
N TRP A 212 30.99 -8.49 0.09
CA TRP A 212 29.88 -7.54 -0.10
C TRP A 212 28.84 -8.02 -1.12
N GLN A 213 29.25 -8.83 -2.08
CA GLN A 213 28.35 -9.44 -3.07
C GLN A 213 27.31 -10.36 -2.40
N SER A 214 27.73 -11.14 -1.40
CA SER A 214 26.81 -12.02 -0.66
C SER A 214 25.84 -11.23 0.19
N GLU A 215 26.23 -10.07 0.71
CA GLU A 215 25.37 -9.19 1.49
C GLU A 215 24.33 -8.46 0.64
N ILE A 216 24.63 -8.19 -0.65
CA ILE A 216 23.70 -7.55 -1.60
C ILE A 216 22.81 -8.59 -2.30
N ALA A 217 23.29 -9.80 -2.53
CA ALA A 217 22.61 -10.84 -3.30
C ALA A 217 21.12 -11.03 -2.98
N PRO A 218 20.66 -10.97 -1.71
CA PRO A 218 19.24 -11.16 -1.38
C PRO A 218 18.28 -10.21 -2.08
N ILE A 219 18.69 -8.96 -2.38
CA ILE A 219 17.83 -7.98 -3.05
C ILE A 219 17.47 -8.38 -4.49
N THR A 220 18.26 -9.25 -5.09
CA THR A 220 18.02 -9.78 -6.43
C THR A 220 16.96 -10.89 -6.45
N GLY A 221 16.59 -11.43 -5.29
CA GLY A 221 15.58 -12.49 -5.19
C GLY A 221 14.15 -11.99 -5.32
N PRO A 222 13.21 -12.85 -5.77
CA PRO A 222 11.81 -12.48 -5.98
C PRO A 222 11.12 -12.00 -4.70
N ILE A 223 11.50 -12.51 -3.53
CA ILE A 223 10.97 -12.07 -2.23
C ILE A 223 11.20 -10.58 -2.04
N TYR A 224 12.44 -10.13 -2.23
CA TYR A 224 12.79 -8.74 -2.05
C TYR A 224 12.13 -7.84 -3.07
N GLN A 225 12.00 -8.31 -4.30
CA GLN A 225 11.33 -7.57 -5.35
C GLN A 225 9.83 -7.39 -5.05
N LEU A 226 9.15 -8.45 -4.60
CA LEU A 226 7.76 -8.36 -4.17
C LEU A 226 7.62 -7.50 -2.91
N PHE A 227 8.53 -7.61 -1.97
CA PHE A 227 8.58 -6.76 -0.78
C PHE A 227 8.73 -5.27 -1.13
N ILE A 228 9.69 -4.94 -2.00
CA ILE A 228 10.01 -3.57 -2.43
C ILE A 228 8.87 -2.94 -3.22
N PHE A 229 8.24 -3.69 -4.12
CA PHE A 229 7.23 -3.12 -5.01
C PHE A 229 5.81 -3.16 -4.44
N PHE A 230 5.48 -4.11 -3.56
CA PHE A 230 4.10 -4.33 -3.15
C PHE A 230 3.85 -4.21 -1.64
N MET A 231 4.84 -4.53 -0.78
CA MET A 231 4.61 -4.51 0.66
C MET A 231 5.00 -3.17 1.29
N ILE A 232 6.25 -2.72 1.10
CA ILE A 232 6.74 -1.50 1.72
C ILE A 232 6.10 -0.24 1.11
N THR A 233 5.59 -0.32 -0.12
CA THR A 233 4.93 0.77 -0.84
C THR A 233 3.42 0.83 -0.63
N ASP A 234 2.83 -0.02 0.21
CA ASP A 234 1.38 -0.04 0.43
C ASP A 234 0.89 1.34 0.94
N PRO A 235 0.01 2.02 0.16
CA PRO A 235 -0.44 3.37 0.52
C PRO A 235 -1.30 3.44 1.78
N LYS A 236 -1.93 2.33 2.18
CA LYS A 236 -2.85 2.31 3.32
C LYS A 236 -2.13 2.18 4.65
N THR A 237 -0.95 1.57 4.65
CA THR A 237 -0.18 1.25 5.86
C THR A 237 1.08 2.09 6.02
N THR A 238 1.28 3.08 5.15
CA THR A 238 2.41 4.01 5.20
C THR A 238 1.98 5.36 5.79
N VAL A 239 2.87 6.05 6.51
CA VAL A 239 2.66 7.42 7.00
C VAL A 239 2.38 8.40 5.85
N ARG A 240 1.68 9.52 6.14
CA ARG A 240 1.17 10.42 5.09
C ARG A 240 2.25 11.31 4.49
N SER A 241 3.18 11.83 5.31
CA SER A 241 4.18 12.78 4.84
C SER A 241 5.30 12.09 4.06
N LYS A 242 5.74 12.67 2.93
CA LYS A 242 6.85 12.13 2.14
C LYS A 242 8.14 11.99 2.95
N ARG A 243 8.47 12.99 3.77
CA ARG A 243 9.65 12.93 4.67
C ARG A 243 9.53 11.79 5.68
N GLY A 244 8.33 11.63 6.26
CA GLY A 244 8.05 10.51 7.16
C GLY A 244 8.16 9.15 6.46
N GLN A 245 7.68 9.03 5.22
CA GLN A 245 7.84 7.82 4.40
C GLN A 245 9.30 7.47 4.20
N CYS A 246 10.13 8.46 3.83
CA CYS A 246 11.57 8.28 3.67
C CYS A 246 12.24 7.81 4.96
N LEU A 247 11.90 8.43 6.09
CA LEU A 247 12.43 8.03 7.40
C LEU A 247 12.02 6.61 7.78
N VAL A 248 10.74 6.27 7.60
CA VAL A 248 10.22 4.94 7.94
C VAL A 248 10.93 3.84 7.15
N VAL A 249 11.09 4.00 5.83
CA VAL A 249 11.75 2.97 5.03
C VAL A 249 13.24 2.87 5.31
N PHE A 250 13.90 3.97 5.64
CA PHE A 250 15.26 3.96 6.15
C PHE A 250 15.36 3.16 7.46
N LEU A 251 14.44 3.39 8.41
CA LEU A 251 14.38 2.65 9.67
C LEU A 251 14.04 1.17 9.47
N VAL A 252 13.20 0.83 8.49
CA VAL A 252 12.95 -0.57 8.10
C VAL A 252 14.26 -1.22 7.64
N ALA A 253 15.01 -0.59 6.75
CA ALA A 253 16.29 -1.11 6.27
C ALA A 253 17.35 -1.19 7.38
N LEU A 254 17.37 -0.22 8.30
CA LEU A 254 18.27 -0.23 9.46
C LEU A 254 17.92 -1.39 10.42
N PHE A 255 16.65 -1.56 10.74
CA PHE A 255 16.23 -2.64 11.63
C PHE A 255 16.45 -4.01 10.98
N GLU A 256 16.22 -4.12 9.67
CA GLU A 256 16.59 -5.31 8.88
C GLU A 256 18.09 -5.60 8.96
N MET A 257 18.93 -4.58 8.82
CA MET A 257 20.39 -4.73 8.98
C MET A 257 20.74 -5.34 10.33
N VAL A 258 20.13 -4.84 11.41
CA VAL A 258 20.36 -5.38 12.77
C VAL A 258 19.92 -6.83 12.85
N LEU A 259 18.71 -7.16 12.38
CA LEU A 259 18.21 -8.54 12.37
C LEU A 259 19.12 -9.49 11.59
N ARG A 260 19.71 -9.02 10.47
CA ARG A 260 20.67 -9.81 9.68
C ARG A 260 21.98 -10.06 10.38
N LEU A 261 22.47 -9.10 11.18
CA LEU A 261 23.65 -9.32 12.03
C LEU A 261 23.38 -10.43 13.06
N TYR A 262 22.13 -10.59 13.52
CA TYR A 262 21.71 -11.70 14.37
C TYR A 262 21.27 -12.96 13.56
N GLN A 263 21.60 -13.02 12.27
CA GLN A 263 21.30 -14.17 11.40
C GLN A 263 19.81 -14.50 11.24
N VAL A 264 18.92 -13.51 11.44
CA VAL A 264 17.47 -13.71 11.26
C VAL A 264 17.15 -13.83 9.79
N VAL A 265 16.68 -15.01 9.36
CA VAL A 265 16.44 -15.33 7.94
C VAL A 265 15.36 -14.46 7.30
N TYR A 266 14.28 -14.17 8.04
CA TYR A 266 13.11 -13.44 7.55
C TYR A 266 13.12 -11.96 7.93
N ALA A 267 14.32 -11.38 8.04
CA ALA A 267 14.56 -10.02 8.51
C ALA A 267 13.67 -8.93 7.88
N PRO A 268 13.44 -8.86 6.54
CA PRO A 268 12.62 -7.79 5.95
C PRO A 268 11.17 -7.83 6.42
N PHE A 269 10.57 -9.02 6.57
CA PHE A 269 9.19 -9.16 7.04
C PHE A 269 9.04 -8.67 8.48
N TYR A 270 9.95 -9.08 9.36
CA TYR A 270 9.95 -8.65 10.77
C TYR A 270 10.27 -7.16 10.92
N ALA A 271 11.18 -6.63 10.10
CA ALA A 271 11.49 -5.21 10.12
C ALA A 271 10.27 -4.34 9.76
N LEU A 272 9.56 -4.69 8.71
CA LEU A 272 8.33 -3.99 8.33
C LEU A 272 7.21 -4.22 9.35
N PHE A 273 7.11 -5.43 9.93
CA PHE A 273 6.12 -5.79 10.94
C PHE A 273 6.22 -4.91 12.19
N VAL A 274 7.44 -4.56 12.61
CA VAL A 274 7.68 -3.73 13.79
C VAL A 274 7.68 -2.24 13.47
N VAL A 275 8.47 -1.81 12.48
CA VAL A 275 8.71 -0.39 12.21
C VAL A 275 7.49 0.29 11.58
N GLY A 276 6.80 -0.38 10.64
CA GLY A 276 5.65 0.20 9.95
C GLY A 276 4.53 0.64 10.90
N PRO A 277 3.98 -0.26 11.71
CA PRO A 277 2.92 0.06 12.67
C PRO A 277 3.36 1.07 13.72
N THR A 278 4.60 0.95 14.23
CA THR A 278 5.15 1.89 15.21
C THR A 278 5.15 3.31 14.65
N ALA A 279 5.63 3.50 13.43
CA ALA A 279 5.63 4.80 12.76
C ALA A 279 4.21 5.35 12.56
N MET A 280 3.25 4.50 12.17
CA MET A 280 1.85 4.91 12.03
C MET A 280 1.21 5.29 13.36
N LEU A 281 1.45 4.56 14.42
CA LEU A 281 0.94 4.87 15.75
C LEU A 281 1.49 6.21 16.27
N ILE A 282 2.79 6.47 16.05
CA ILE A 282 3.42 7.75 16.36
C ILE A 282 2.77 8.88 15.56
N GLU A 283 2.55 8.71 14.25
CA GLU A 283 1.86 9.71 13.42
C GLU A 283 0.46 10.02 13.97
N ILE A 284 -0.34 8.99 14.24
CA ILE A 284 -1.71 9.14 14.79
C ILE A 284 -1.72 9.83 16.15
N TRP A 285 -0.74 9.53 17.00
CA TRP A 285 -0.59 10.17 18.31
C TRP A 285 -0.22 11.64 18.18
N LEU A 286 0.74 11.98 17.32
CA LEU A 286 1.15 13.36 17.05
C LEU A 286 0.00 14.19 16.46
N GLU A 287 -0.75 13.63 15.49
CA GLU A 287 -1.95 14.28 14.93
C GLU A 287 -3.00 14.56 16.02
N SER A 288 -3.18 13.61 16.94
CA SER A 288 -4.14 13.76 18.04
C SER A 288 -3.74 14.85 19.02
N ARG A 289 -2.45 14.94 19.34
CA ARG A 289 -1.90 16.01 20.19
C ARG A 289 -2.08 17.39 19.55
N ARG A 290 -1.74 17.52 18.27
CA ARG A 290 -1.91 18.79 17.52
C ARG A 290 -3.37 19.24 17.50
N ALA A 291 -4.30 18.32 17.25
CA ALA A 291 -5.74 18.62 17.26
C ALA A 291 -6.27 19.05 18.64
N ARG A 292 -5.73 18.48 19.73
CA ARG A 292 -6.07 18.92 21.10
C ARG A 292 -5.53 20.32 21.40
N ALA A 293 -4.27 20.58 21.03
CA ALA A 293 -3.65 21.90 21.24
C ALA A 293 -4.42 23.00 20.48
N ALA A 294 -4.77 22.75 19.21
CA ALA A 294 -5.56 23.71 18.41
C ALA A 294 -6.94 24.02 19.03
N LYS A 295 -7.61 23.02 19.62
CA LYS A 295 -8.90 23.26 20.32
C LYS A 295 -8.76 24.13 21.57
N LEU A 296 -7.67 24.01 22.30
CA LEU A 296 -7.40 24.81 23.49
C LEU A 296 -7.10 26.28 23.12
N THR A 297 -6.41 26.51 22.01
CA THR A 297 -6.11 27.88 21.53
C THR A 297 -7.35 28.63 21.00
N VAL A 298 -8.37 27.92 20.50
CA VAL A 298 -9.64 28.52 20.01
C VAL A 298 -10.62 28.78 21.16
N ALA A 299 -10.43 28.13 22.30
CA ALA A 299 -11.30 28.30 23.49
C ALA A 299 -10.84 29.42 24.45
N GLN A 300 -9.69 30.04 24.17
CA GLN A 300 -9.18 31.26 24.82
C GLN A 300 -9.48 32.49 23.96
#